data_70cd5104fb3126405ce9748a86b14680
#
_entry.id   70cd5104fb3126405ce9748a86b14680
#
_cell.length_a   1.000
_cell.length_b   1.000
_cell.length_c   1.000
_cell.angle_alpha   90.00
_cell.angle_beta   90.00
_cell.angle_gamma   90.00
#
_symmetry.space_group_name_H-M   'P 1'
#
loop_
_entity.id
_entity.type
_entity.pdbx_description
1 polymer ?
#
loop_
_entity_poly.entity_id
_entity_poly.type
_entity_poly.pdbx_seq_one_letter_code
_entity_poly.pdbx_strand_id
1 'polypeptide(L)'
;MIYTMMQACEETGMTYQGLKFYCNEGLVPNVKRDGRNRRIFDERDLAWIKGLSCLRECGMSIGEMKKYLRLCLEGISSIPERKDMLEEKRARLAEHMAALESSIQYIDYSDRKSVV
;
A
#
# COMPACT_ATOMS: atom_id res chain seq x y z
N MET A 1 -18.31 13.20 3.51
CA MET A 1 -19.12 12.15 2.92
C MET A 1 -18.78 10.82 3.59
N ILE A 2 -19.74 9.94 3.71
CA ILE A 2 -19.56 8.64 4.34
C ILE A 2 -19.71 7.55 3.28
N TYR A 3 -18.84 6.56 3.34
CA TYR A 3 -18.76 5.47 2.35
C TYR A 3 -19.03 4.14 3.03
N THR A 4 -19.82 3.31 2.38
CA THR A 4 -20.00 1.90 2.78
C THR A 4 -18.75 1.10 2.41
N MET A 5 -18.67 -0.15 2.87
CA MET A 5 -17.60 -1.07 2.49
C MET A 5 -17.46 -1.21 0.98
N MET A 6 -18.58 -1.40 0.27
CA MET A 6 -18.58 -1.53 -1.18
C MET A 6 -18.12 -0.25 -1.88
N GLN A 7 -18.61 0.90 -1.42
CA GLN A 7 -18.21 2.19 -1.98
C GLN A 7 -16.71 2.45 -1.74
N ALA A 8 -16.21 2.10 -0.56
CA ALA A 8 -14.80 2.25 -0.26
C ALA A 8 -13.94 1.37 -1.18
N CYS A 9 -14.38 0.15 -1.47
CA CYS A 9 -13.69 -0.72 -2.44
C CYS A 9 -13.66 -0.10 -3.83
N GLU A 10 -14.78 0.46 -4.29
CA GLU A 10 -14.84 1.13 -5.60
C GLU A 10 -13.90 2.33 -5.66
N GLU A 11 -13.89 3.16 -4.63
CA GLU A 11 -13.08 4.38 -4.60
C GLU A 11 -11.57 4.08 -4.48
N THR A 12 -11.20 3.01 -3.79
CA THR A 12 -9.79 2.70 -3.53
C THR A 12 -9.21 1.68 -4.50
N GLY A 13 -10.05 1.01 -5.29
CA GLY A 13 -9.62 -0.07 -6.17
C GLY A 13 -9.30 -1.37 -5.45
N MET A 14 -9.59 -1.48 -4.17
CA MET A 14 -9.36 -2.71 -3.41
C MET A 14 -10.51 -3.69 -3.56
N THR A 15 -10.19 -4.98 -3.45
CA THR A 15 -11.23 -6.01 -3.37
C THR A 15 -11.87 -5.98 -1.99
N TYR A 16 -13.10 -6.48 -1.92
CA TYR A 16 -13.81 -6.60 -0.65
C TYR A 16 -13.01 -7.41 0.37
N GLN A 17 -12.48 -8.56 -0.05
CA GLN A 17 -11.70 -9.43 0.83
C GLN A 17 -10.42 -8.76 1.31
N GLY A 18 -9.74 -8.03 0.43
CA GLY A 18 -8.53 -7.29 0.79
C GLY A 18 -8.79 -6.21 1.82
N LEU A 19 -9.82 -5.40 1.62
CA LEU A 19 -10.17 -4.33 2.55
C LEU A 19 -10.65 -4.91 3.88
N LYS A 20 -11.46 -5.96 3.85
CA LYS A 20 -11.90 -6.66 5.05
C LYS A 20 -10.70 -7.17 5.86
N PHE A 21 -9.73 -7.77 5.18
CA PHE A 21 -8.51 -8.26 5.81
C PHE A 21 -7.75 -7.12 6.50
N TYR A 22 -7.56 -6.00 5.82
CA TYR A 22 -6.88 -4.85 6.40
C TYR A 22 -7.62 -4.30 7.63
N CYS A 23 -8.94 -4.23 7.58
CA CYS A 23 -9.73 -3.80 8.73
C CYS A 23 -9.60 -4.79 9.90
N ASN A 24 -9.65 -6.09 9.62
CA ASN A 24 -9.54 -7.12 10.65
C ASN A 24 -8.14 -7.14 11.28
N GLU A 25 -7.10 -6.78 10.52
CA GLU A 25 -5.73 -6.70 11.03
C GLU A 25 -5.43 -5.38 11.75
N GLY A 26 -6.41 -4.50 11.86
CA GLY A 26 -6.23 -3.23 12.57
C GLY A 26 -5.42 -2.20 11.79
N LEU A 27 -5.30 -2.36 10.47
CA LEU A 27 -4.51 -1.47 9.63
C LEU A 27 -5.26 -0.19 9.25
N VAL A 28 -6.58 -0.13 9.47
CA VAL A 28 -7.39 1.06 9.22
C VAL A 28 -7.89 1.58 10.57
N PRO A 29 -7.17 2.52 11.21
CA PRO A 29 -7.37 2.83 12.63
C PRO A 29 -8.68 3.55 12.97
N ASN A 30 -9.26 4.27 12.01
CA ASN A 30 -10.40 5.13 12.28
C ASN A 30 -11.74 4.60 11.72
N VAL A 31 -11.80 3.30 11.43
CA VAL A 31 -13.04 2.70 10.92
C VAL A 31 -14.12 2.80 11.99
N LYS A 32 -15.26 3.35 11.58
CA LYS A 32 -16.44 3.50 12.43
C LYS A 32 -17.51 2.50 11.99
N ARG A 33 -18.55 2.39 12.80
CA ARG A 33 -19.69 1.55 12.49
C ARG A 33 -20.98 2.37 12.51
N ASP A 34 -21.91 2.02 11.62
CA ASP A 34 -23.22 2.66 11.57
C ASP A 34 -24.17 2.01 12.59
N GLY A 35 -25.44 2.46 12.61
CA GLY A 35 -26.46 1.93 13.51
C GLY A 35 -26.77 0.45 13.33
N ARG A 36 -26.36 -0.16 12.21
CA ARG A 36 -26.51 -1.58 11.93
C ARG A 36 -25.20 -2.35 12.12
N ASN A 37 -24.23 -1.73 12.81
CA ASN A 37 -22.92 -2.31 13.08
C ASN A 37 -22.12 -2.63 11.80
N ARG A 38 -22.36 -1.94 10.71
CA ARG A 38 -21.60 -2.07 9.46
C ARG A 38 -20.47 -1.05 9.43
N ARG A 39 -19.32 -1.44 8.88
CA ARG A 39 -18.19 -0.53 8.73
C ARG A 39 -18.54 0.62 7.79
N ILE A 40 -18.16 1.83 8.19
CA ILE A 40 -18.29 3.03 7.38
C ILE A 40 -16.96 3.77 7.37
N PHE A 41 -16.72 4.51 6.29
CA PHE A 41 -15.43 5.17 6.03
C PHE A 41 -15.66 6.62 5.65
N ASP A 42 -14.72 7.48 5.99
CA ASP A 42 -14.71 8.87 5.55
C ASP A 42 -13.59 9.10 4.52
N GLU A 43 -13.42 10.35 4.09
CA GLU A 43 -12.39 10.72 3.10
C GLU A 43 -10.97 10.40 3.57
N ARG A 44 -10.71 10.58 4.87
CA ARG A 44 -9.38 10.29 5.44
C ARG A 44 -9.09 8.79 5.42
N ASP A 45 -10.10 8.00 5.72
CA ASP A 45 -9.98 6.54 5.67
C ASP A 45 -9.65 6.09 4.25
N LEU A 46 -10.32 6.65 3.24
CA LEU A 46 -10.05 6.30 1.84
C LEU A 46 -8.62 6.66 1.44
N ALA A 47 -8.15 7.84 1.82
CA ALA A 47 -6.79 8.27 1.53
C ALA A 47 -5.77 7.33 2.19
N TRP A 48 -6.00 6.95 3.45
CA TRP A 48 -5.15 6.02 4.17
C TRP A 48 -5.12 4.64 3.51
N ILE A 49 -6.29 4.12 3.13
CA ILE A 49 -6.40 2.82 2.45
C ILE A 49 -5.64 2.82 1.12
N LYS A 50 -5.74 3.90 0.34
CA LYS A 50 -4.96 4.04 -0.89
C LYS A 50 -3.46 4.00 -0.61
N GLY A 51 -3.04 4.66 0.47
CA GLY A 51 -1.65 4.63 0.91
C GLY A 51 -1.19 3.23 1.29
N LEU A 52 -2.01 2.46 1.98
CA LEU A 52 -1.71 1.06 2.31
C LEU A 52 -1.50 0.22 1.05
N SER A 53 -2.32 0.42 0.03
CA SER A 53 -2.17 -0.28 -1.24
C SER A 53 -0.84 0.03 -1.90
N CYS A 54 -0.41 1.29 -1.86
CA CYS A 54 0.90 1.70 -2.38
C CYS A 54 2.04 1.04 -1.60
N LEU A 55 1.95 1.01 -0.27
CA LEU A 55 2.98 0.38 0.57
C LEU A 55 3.08 -1.12 0.30
N ARG A 56 1.95 -1.77 0.05
CA ARG A 56 1.92 -3.18 -0.32
C ARG A 56 2.65 -3.41 -1.63
N GLU A 57 2.38 -2.58 -2.63
CA GLU A 57 3.06 -2.68 -3.94
C GLU A 57 4.56 -2.42 -3.82
N CYS A 58 4.97 -1.60 -2.85
CA CYS A 58 6.38 -1.38 -2.54
C CYS A 58 7.04 -2.57 -1.85
N GLY A 59 6.30 -3.64 -1.58
CA GLY A 59 6.83 -4.84 -0.95
C GLY A 59 6.80 -4.84 0.57
N MET A 60 6.06 -3.92 1.20
CA MET A 60 5.87 -3.99 2.65
C MET A 60 5.04 -5.20 3.06
N SER A 61 5.51 -5.92 4.05
CA SER A 61 4.75 -6.99 4.68
C SER A 61 3.67 -6.40 5.60
N ILE A 62 2.72 -7.23 5.99
CA ILE A 62 1.68 -6.82 6.95
C ILE A 62 2.31 -6.35 8.27
N GLY A 63 3.34 -7.04 8.74
CA GLY A 63 4.06 -6.64 9.95
C GLY A 63 4.72 -5.27 9.81
N GLU A 64 5.33 -5.00 8.67
CA GLU A 64 5.94 -3.69 8.38
C GLU A 64 4.88 -2.59 8.28
N MET A 65 3.72 -2.87 7.67
CA MET A 65 2.61 -1.93 7.62
C MET A 65 2.09 -1.59 9.01
N LYS A 66 1.96 -2.59 9.87
CA LYS A 66 1.56 -2.38 11.27
C LYS A 66 2.56 -1.51 12.03
N LYS A 67 3.85 -1.73 11.80
CA LYS A 67 4.90 -0.90 12.40
C LYS A 67 4.80 0.53 11.88
N TYR A 68 4.62 0.70 10.58
CA TYR A 68 4.47 2.02 9.96
C TYR A 68 3.27 2.76 10.54
N LEU A 69 2.13 2.09 10.69
CA LEU A 69 0.94 2.67 11.31
C LEU A 69 1.22 3.14 12.74
N ARG A 70 1.88 2.29 13.56
CA ARG A 70 2.23 2.69 14.92
C ARG A 70 3.07 3.96 14.95
N LEU A 71 4.05 4.05 14.05
CA LEU A 71 4.90 5.23 13.92
C LEU A 71 4.10 6.46 13.52
N CYS A 72 3.15 6.32 12.59
CA CYS A 72 2.27 7.41 12.19
C CYS A 72 1.44 7.92 13.37
N LEU A 73 0.95 7.01 14.21
CA LEU A 73 0.14 7.37 15.38
C LEU A 73 0.97 8.04 16.49
N GLU A 74 2.27 7.81 16.53
CA GLU A 74 3.18 8.51 17.45
C GLU A 74 3.38 9.98 17.05
N GLY A 75 3.13 10.32 15.79
CA GLY A 75 3.19 11.69 15.30
C GLY A 75 4.59 12.15 14.92
N ILE A 76 4.89 13.42 15.18
CA ILE A 76 6.10 14.12 14.70
C ILE A 76 7.40 13.41 15.12
N SER A 77 7.46 12.88 16.34
CA SER A 77 8.66 12.23 16.85
C SER A 77 9.12 11.03 16.04
N SER A 78 8.21 10.38 15.28
CA SER A 78 8.52 9.22 14.49
C SER A 78 8.90 9.52 13.04
N ILE A 79 8.88 10.79 12.62
CA ILE A 79 9.16 11.16 11.23
C ILE A 79 10.50 10.63 10.73
N PRO A 80 11.62 10.73 11.46
CA PRO A 80 12.90 10.19 10.97
C PRO A 80 12.83 8.69 10.72
N GLU A 81 12.23 7.92 11.62
CA GLU A 81 12.12 6.46 11.46
C GLU A 81 11.21 6.08 10.30
N ARG A 82 10.09 6.81 10.13
CA ARG A 82 9.20 6.59 8.98
C ARG A 82 9.91 6.88 7.66
N LYS A 83 10.69 7.96 7.60
CA LYS A 83 11.48 8.29 6.41
C LYS A 83 12.46 7.18 6.08
N ASP A 84 13.15 6.63 7.06
CA ASP A 84 14.11 5.54 6.83
C ASP A 84 13.42 4.31 6.26
N MET A 85 12.25 3.93 6.78
CA MET A 85 11.48 2.81 6.25
C MET A 85 11.09 3.02 4.79
N LEU A 86 10.61 4.21 4.46
CA LEU A 86 10.18 4.54 3.10
C LEU A 86 11.36 4.65 2.13
N GLU A 87 12.48 5.22 2.56
CA GLU A 87 13.70 5.32 1.75
C GLU A 87 14.26 3.93 1.43
N GLU A 88 14.25 3.01 2.37
CA GLU A 88 14.67 1.63 2.10
C GLU A 88 13.82 0.99 1.02
N LYS A 89 12.49 1.16 1.09
CA LYS A 89 11.59 0.59 0.07
C LYS A 89 11.79 1.27 -1.28
N ARG A 90 12.01 2.57 -1.29
CA ARG A 90 12.29 3.31 -2.51
C ARG A 90 13.55 2.81 -3.20
N ALA A 91 14.61 2.57 -2.42
CA ALA A 91 15.86 2.04 -2.97
C ALA A 91 15.66 0.67 -3.61
N ARG A 92 14.91 -0.22 -2.96
CA ARG A 92 14.59 -1.54 -3.51
C ARG A 92 13.77 -1.45 -4.78
N LEU A 93 12.82 -0.54 -4.85
CA LEU A 93 12.03 -0.31 -6.06
C LEU A 93 12.91 0.18 -7.21
N ALA A 94 13.83 1.09 -6.93
CA ALA A 94 14.76 1.61 -7.94
C ALA A 94 15.66 0.49 -8.49
N GLU A 95 16.16 -0.39 -7.64
CA GLU A 95 16.92 -1.57 -8.06
C GLU A 95 16.08 -2.50 -8.94
N HIS A 96 14.83 -2.74 -8.57
CA HIS A 96 13.92 -3.57 -9.33
C HIS A 96 13.62 -2.98 -10.71
N MET A 97 13.40 -1.67 -10.76
CA MET A 97 13.21 -0.96 -12.04
C MET A 97 14.43 -1.12 -12.94
N ALA A 98 15.63 -0.94 -12.41
CA ALA A 98 16.87 -1.10 -13.18
C ALA A 98 17.01 -2.53 -13.72
N ALA A 99 16.68 -3.54 -12.91
CA ALA A 99 16.70 -4.93 -13.33
C ALA A 99 15.71 -5.19 -14.46
N LEU A 100 14.51 -4.63 -14.36
CA LEU A 100 13.49 -4.77 -15.40
C LEU A 100 13.92 -4.09 -16.70
N GLU A 101 14.50 -2.91 -16.62
CA GLU A 101 15.04 -2.22 -17.80
C GLU A 101 16.13 -3.05 -18.50
N SER A 102 17.03 -3.64 -17.71
CA SER A 102 18.05 -4.53 -18.26
C SER A 102 17.45 -5.73 -18.97
N SER A 103 16.39 -6.31 -18.41
CA SER A 103 15.67 -7.43 -19.01
C SER A 103 15.04 -7.03 -20.35
N ILE A 104 14.44 -5.85 -20.41
CA ILE A 104 13.84 -5.32 -21.63
C ILE A 104 14.91 -5.13 -22.70
N GLN A 105 16.06 -4.56 -22.33
CA GLN A 105 17.18 -4.36 -23.25
C GLN A 105 17.67 -5.70 -23.80
N TYR A 106 17.77 -6.73 -22.97
CA TYR A 106 18.17 -8.06 -23.41
C TYR A 106 17.16 -8.64 -24.41
N ILE A 107 15.88 -8.49 -24.17
CA ILE A 107 14.82 -8.95 -25.08
C ILE A 107 14.94 -8.25 -26.42
N ASP A 108 15.10 -6.93 -26.42
CA ASP A 108 15.25 -6.14 -27.63
C ASP A 108 16.49 -6.56 -28.42
N TYR A 109 17.61 -6.81 -27.73
CA TYR A 109 18.84 -7.29 -28.36
C TYR A 109 18.64 -8.67 -28.98
N SER A 110 18.03 -9.60 -28.27
CA SER A 110 17.80 -10.97 -28.75
C SER A 110 16.86 -11.02 -29.95
N ASP A 111 15.88 -10.14 -29.98
CA ASP A 111 14.92 -10.01 -31.09
C ASP A 111 15.63 -9.56 -32.38
N ARG A 112 16.67 -8.72 -32.26
CA ARG A 112 17.44 -8.22 -33.41
C ARG A 112 18.55 -9.16 -33.85
N LYS A 113 19.16 -9.90 -32.93
CA LYS A 113 20.43 -10.60 -33.16
C LYS A 113 20.31 -12.11 -33.29
N SER A 114 19.16 -12.69 -33.14
CA SER A 114 19.02 -14.14 -33.25
C SER A 114 20.04 -14.87 -32.36
N VAL A 115 20.01 -14.62 -31.05
CA VAL A 115 20.93 -15.20 -30.09
C VAL A 115 20.50 -16.61 -29.75
N VAL A 116 21.32 -17.60 -30.05
CA VAL A 116 21.05 -19.01 -29.74
C VAL A 116 22.19 -19.57 -28.90
#